data_0872ce56901dc41bf6a06154e9f4ea2b
#
_entry.id   0872ce56901dc41bf6a06154e9f4ea2b
#
_cell.length_a   1.000
_cell.length_b   1.000
_cell.length_c   1.000
_cell.angle_alpha   90.00
_cell.angle_beta   90.00
_cell.angle_gamma   90.00
#
_symmetry.space_group_name_H-M   'P 1'
#
loop_
_entity.id
_entity.type
_entity.pdbx_description
1 polymer ?
#
loop_
_entity_poly.entity_id
_entity_poly.type
_entity_poly.pdbx_seq_one_letter_code
_entity_poly.pdbx_strand_id
1 'polypeptide(L)'
;MQPTFPLPEADALAHSDQLAAAXRAEILAQGGAMPFSRFMELCLYAPGWGYYSAGASKFGGSGDFTTAPELGSLFAGSVANALAPVFAQLGAQARMLELGGGTGAFAEAVLLRLAELDALPARYAILEPSADLRERQQQRLQQNLPAELAARVDWVDRPFEEDWEGVVFANEVIDALPTPRFLIRDGEVYEETVELDGDGNFIRGAQPADVLLNGAVRHLERYLEKPFAEGYRSEVLPQLPYWLQAVAGGLQRGAMLFVDYGYNRGEFYMEDRDDGTVRAFYRQHVHNEIYRWPGLQDITASVDFTAMAEAGMHAGFELAGYCSQASFLLGNGLDQVLLLAEERTDEVGRIQLRDQVKKLTLPTEMGERFQAIGLQRDVDFEPAFELGDLSWRL
;
A
#
# COMPACT_ATOMS: atom_id res chain seq x y z
N MET A 1 8.15 30.31 -0.96
CA MET A 1 9.32 29.65 -1.55
C MET A 1 8.92 28.22 -1.90
N GLN A 2 8.99 27.85 -3.17
CA GLN A 2 8.78 26.46 -3.56
C GLN A 2 9.95 25.63 -3.00
N PRO A 3 9.69 24.48 -2.42
CA PRO A 3 10.78 23.65 -1.94
C PRO A 3 11.70 23.28 -3.11
N THR A 4 12.99 23.48 -2.90
CA THR A 4 13.98 23.10 -3.91
C THR A 4 14.25 21.60 -3.74
N PHE A 5 13.71 20.81 -4.66
CA PHE A 5 13.98 19.37 -4.68
C PHE A 5 15.38 19.14 -5.22
N PRO A 6 16.11 18.15 -4.68
CA PRO A 6 17.37 17.77 -5.28
C PRO A 6 17.14 17.26 -6.71
N LEU A 7 17.89 17.77 -7.66
CA LEU A 7 17.74 17.37 -9.06
C LEU A 7 18.22 15.92 -9.23
N PRO A 8 17.55 15.15 -10.08
CA PRO A 8 18.04 13.82 -10.39
C PRO A 8 19.39 13.87 -11.12
N GLU A 9 20.15 12.80 -11.00
CA GLU A 9 21.37 12.61 -11.77
C GLU A 9 21.03 12.53 -13.27
N ALA A 10 22.03 12.80 -14.12
CA ALA A 10 21.82 12.86 -15.56
C ALA A 10 21.24 11.57 -16.13
N ASP A 11 21.72 10.41 -15.65
CA ASP A 11 21.22 9.12 -16.13
C ASP A 11 19.77 8.90 -15.72
N ALA A 12 19.39 9.35 -14.51
CA ALA A 12 18.01 9.26 -14.06
C ALA A 12 17.09 10.15 -14.88
N LEU A 13 17.56 11.38 -15.18
CA LEU A 13 16.78 12.28 -16.05
C LEU A 13 16.58 11.68 -17.43
N ALA A 14 17.63 11.10 -18.03
CA ALA A 14 17.52 10.45 -19.33
C ALA A 14 16.51 9.30 -19.30
N HIS A 15 16.54 8.52 -18.22
CA HIS A 15 15.57 7.43 -18.01
C HIS A 15 14.14 7.98 -17.96
N SER A 16 13.93 9.03 -17.17
CA SER A 16 12.61 9.66 -17.02
C SER A 16 12.13 10.25 -18.36
N ASP A 17 13.04 10.87 -19.13
CA ASP A 17 12.68 11.44 -20.43
C ASP A 17 12.21 10.36 -21.41
N GLN A 18 12.78 9.17 -21.35
CA GLN A 18 12.34 8.07 -22.20
C GLN A 18 10.93 7.60 -21.82
N LEU A 19 10.65 7.48 -20.52
CA LEU A 19 9.29 7.13 -20.11
C LEU A 19 8.31 8.25 -20.47
N ALA A 20 8.70 9.50 -20.28
CA ALA A 20 7.86 10.64 -20.65
C ALA A 20 7.56 10.63 -22.14
N ALA A 21 8.54 10.29 -22.99
CA ALA A 21 8.31 10.15 -24.44
C ALA A 21 7.33 9.02 -24.73
N ALA A 22 7.43 7.93 -24.10
CA ALA A 22 6.46 6.87 -24.25
C ALA A 22 5.04 7.29 -23.79
N UNK A 23 4.85 7.95 -22.64
CA UNK A 23 3.77 8.44 -22.18
C UNK A 23 3.19 9.23 -23.10
N ARG A 24 3.87 10.27 -23.85
CA ARG A 24 3.37 11.19 -24.91
C ARG A 24 2.88 10.44 -26.15
N ALA A 25 3.67 9.47 -26.59
CA ALA A 25 3.30 8.67 -27.76
C ALA A 25 1.97 7.94 -27.53
N GLU A 26 1.76 7.40 -26.35
CA GLU A 26 0.51 6.70 -26.06
C GLU A 26 -0.67 7.68 -26.00
N ILE A 27 -0.49 8.87 -25.42
CA ILE A 27 -1.52 9.91 -25.40
C ILE A 27 -1.94 10.25 -26.83
N LEU A 28 -0.97 10.49 -27.71
CA LEU A 28 -1.27 10.82 -29.09
C LEU A 28 -1.97 9.67 -29.81
N ALA A 29 -1.54 8.44 -29.57
CA ALA A 29 -2.15 7.26 -30.19
C ALA A 29 -3.60 7.04 -29.72
N GLN A 30 -3.92 7.49 -28.52
CA GLN A 30 -5.27 7.37 -27.97
C GLN A 30 -6.16 8.56 -28.30
N GLY A 31 -5.73 9.45 -29.18
CA GLY A 31 -6.55 10.58 -29.62
C GLY A 31 -6.33 11.84 -28.81
N GLY A 32 -5.26 11.93 -28.04
CA GLY A 32 -4.85 13.15 -27.34
C GLY A 32 -5.10 13.15 -25.83
N ALA A 33 -5.69 12.07 -25.31
CA ALA A 33 -5.99 11.99 -23.87
C ALA A 33 -5.77 10.55 -23.38
N MET A 34 -5.32 10.43 -22.14
CA MET A 34 -5.12 9.15 -21.49
C MET A 34 -5.74 9.24 -20.09
N PRO A 35 -6.49 8.22 -19.60
CA PRO A 35 -6.97 8.27 -18.23
C PRO A 35 -5.83 8.45 -17.23
N PHE A 36 -6.08 9.22 -16.17
CA PHE A 36 -5.07 9.40 -15.12
C PHE A 36 -4.57 8.06 -14.59
N SER A 37 -5.48 7.10 -14.39
CA SER A 37 -5.08 5.78 -13.87
C SER A 37 -4.06 5.09 -14.77
N ARG A 38 -4.18 5.26 -16.10
CA ARG A 38 -3.20 4.68 -17.02
C ARG A 38 -1.84 5.40 -16.91
N PHE A 39 -1.86 6.73 -16.76
CA PHE A 39 -0.64 7.49 -16.53
C PHE A 39 0.06 7.01 -15.26
N MET A 40 -0.70 6.87 -14.16
CA MET A 40 -0.17 6.37 -12.90
C MET A 40 0.42 4.97 -13.07
N GLU A 41 -0.31 4.09 -13.78
CA GLU A 41 0.16 2.73 -14.04
C GLU A 41 1.50 2.71 -14.75
N LEU A 42 1.65 3.54 -15.78
CA LEU A 42 2.90 3.61 -16.53
C LEU A 42 4.04 4.17 -15.67
N CYS A 43 3.76 5.24 -14.92
CA CYS A 43 4.78 5.84 -14.05
C CYS A 43 5.29 4.86 -12.99
N LEU A 44 4.44 3.97 -12.51
CA LEU A 44 4.81 3.05 -11.44
C LEU A 44 5.31 1.71 -11.98
N TYR A 45 4.71 1.19 -13.04
CA TYR A 45 4.87 -0.22 -13.41
C TYR A 45 5.30 -0.48 -14.85
N ALA A 46 5.53 0.53 -15.69
CA ALA A 46 5.97 0.30 -17.06
C ALA A 46 7.23 -0.59 -17.05
N PRO A 47 7.25 -1.70 -17.82
CA PRO A 47 8.38 -2.63 -17.75
C PRO A 47 9.71 -1.94 -18.04
N GLY A 48 10.64 -2.04 -17.10
CA GLY A 48 11.96 -1.45 -17.20
C GLY A 48 12.04 0.06 -16.99
N TRP A 49 10.90 0.76 -16.88
CA TRP A 49 10.87 2.23 -16.80
C TRP A 49 10.14 2.76 -15.59
N GLY A 50 9.13 2.05 -15.12
CA GLY A 50 8.32 2.50 -14.00
C GLY A 50 9.06 2.46 -12.67
N TYR A 51 8.59 3.25 -11.73
CA TYR A 51 9.22 3.41 -10.42
C TYR A 51 9.53 2.07 -9.75
N TYR A 52 8.56 1.14 -9.76
CA TYR A 52 8.74 -0.16 -9.12
C TYR A 52 9.43 -1.19 -10.01
N SER A 53 9.38 -1.03 -11.33
CA SER A 53 9.95 -2.01 -12.24
C SER A 53 11.40 -1.68 -12.65
N ALA A 54 11.79 -0.42 -12.57
CA ALA A 54 13.15 0.00 -12.92
C ALA A 54 14.16 -0.28 -11.81
N GLY A 55 13.69 -0.64 -10.64
CA GLY A 55 14.52 -0.74 -9.46
C GLY A 55 14.85 0.64 -8.93
N ALA A 56 14.15 1.08 -7.89
CA ALA A 56 14.37 2.40 -7.30
C ALA A 56 15.82 2.61 -6.84
N SER A 57 16.55 1.51 -6.62
CA SER A 57 17.96 1.56 -6.28
C SER A 57 18.87 1.97 -7.43
N LYS A 58 18.36 1.83 -8.66
CA LYS A 58 19.19 2.11 -9.86
C LYS A 58 19.42 3.61 -10.03
N PHE A 59 18.45 4.42 -9.63
CA PHE A 59 18.50 5.87 -9.83
C PHE A 59 18.21 6.67 -8.57
N GLY A 60 17.69 6.03 -7.54
CA GLY A 60 17.35 6.70 -6.29
C GLY A 60 18.28 6.26 -5.18
N GLY A 61 18.61 7.16 -4.35
CA GLY A 61 19.36 6.79 -3.16
C GLY A 61 18.56 5.83 -2.29
N SER A 62 19.24 5.21 -1.38
CA SER A 62 18.70 4.27 -0.42
C SER A 62 17.62 4.85 0.52
N GLY A 63 17.15 6.08 0.24
CA GLY A 63 16.25 6.80 1.12
C GLY A 63 14.79 6.87 0.71
N ASP A 64 14.43 6.31 -0.45
CA ASP A 64 13.06 6.45 -0.95
C ASP A 64 12.08 5.51 -0.25
N PHE A 65 12.55 4.42 0.34
CA PHE A 65 11.70 3.45 1.01
C PHE A 65 11.78 3.63 2.53
N THR A 66 11.06 4.61 3.04
CA THR A 66 10.93 4.75 4.50
C THR A 66 9.52 4.29 4.91
N THR A 67 9.19 3.04 4.56
CA THR A 67 7.94 2.43 5.01
C THR A 67 8.14 1.85 6.41
N ALA A 68 7.02 1.58 7.10
CA ALA A 68 7.07 1.08 8.46
C ALA A 68 7.95 -0.19 8.61
N PRO A 69 7.83 -1.20 7.72
CA PRO A 69 8.69 -2.38 7.84
C PRO A 69 10.18 -2.08 7.63
N GLU A 70 10.50 -1.01 6.90
CA GLU A 70 11.90 -0.68 6.59
C GLU A 70 12.58 0.12 7.70
N LEU A 71 11.81 0.67 8.64
CA LEU A 71 12.39 1.41 9.78
C LEU A 71 13.14 0.48 10.74
N GLY A 72 12.74 -0.80 10.79
CA GLY A 72 13.36 -1.77 11.69
C GLY A 72 12.38 -2.88 12.01
N SER A 73 12.67 -3.64 13.06
CA SER A 73 11.93 -4.87 13.36
C SER A 73 10.68 -4.68 14.23
N LEU A 74 10.46 -3.48 14.76
CA LEU A 74 9.36 -3.27 15.73
C LEU A 74 7.98 -3.42 15.09
N PHE A 75 7.82 -2.90 13.89
CA PHE A 75 6.56 -3.02 13.16
C PHE A 75 6.23 -4.50 12.93
N ALA A 76 7.16 -5.23 12.35
CA ALA A 76 6.93 -6.65 12.04
C ALA A 76 6.72 -7.49 13.30
N GLY A 77 7.42 -7.16 14.39
CA GLY A 77 7.24 -7.86 15.66
C GLY A 77 5.84 -7.71 16.20
N SER A 78 5.28 -6.49 16.13
CA SER A 78 3.91 -6.22 16.57
C SER A 78 2.89 -6.92 15.66
N VAL A 79 3.13 -6.89 14.33
CA VAL A 79 2.27 -7.61 13.39
C VAL A 79 2.29 -9.11 13.69
N ALA A 80 3.47 -9.68 13.96
CA ALA A 80 3.58 -11.10 14.31
C ALA A 80 2.76 -11.43 15.56
N ASN A 81 2.82 -10.56 16.58
CA ASN A 81 2.00 -10.75 17.79
C ASN A 81 0.51 -10.77 17.43
N ALA A 82 0.07 -9.92 16.51
CA ALA A 82 -1.32 -9.86 16.09
C ALA A 82 -1.73 -11.14 15.33
N LEU A 83 -0.83 -11.68 14.51
CA LEU A 83 -1.14 -12.82 13.64
C LEU A 83 -0.97 -14.18 14.33
N ALA A 84 -0.16 -14.26 15.38
CA ALA A 84 0.12 -15.54 16.04
C ALA A 84 -1.16 -16.24 16.51
N PRO A 85 -2.14 -15.54 17.13
CA PRO A 85 -3.39 -16.22 17.52
C PRO A 85 -4.18 -16.75 16.32
N VAL A 86 -4.10 -16.10 15.17
CA VAL A 86 -4.77 -16.60 13.96
C VAL A 86 -4.10 -17.90 13.50
N PHE A 87 -2.76 -17.92 13.46
CA PHE A 87 -2.05 -19.14 13.08
C PHE A 87 -2.32 -20.27 14.07
N ALA A 88 -2.47 -19.96 15.36
CA ALA A 88 -2.80 -20.97 16.37
C ALA A 88 -4.19 -21.62 16.08
N GLN A 89 -5.15 -20.81 15.61
CA GLN A 89 -6.47 -21.34 15.25
C GLN A 89 -6.43 -22.22 14.00
N LEU A 90 -5.52 -21.91 13.06
CA LEU A 90 -5.46 -22.59 11.77
C LEU A 90 -4.63 -23.88 11.79
N GLY A 91 -3.59 -23.91 12.61
CA GLY A 91 -2.76 -25.08 12.74
C GLY A 91 -1.56 -25.10 11.80
N ALA A 92 -0.89 -26.24 11.77
CA ALA A 92 0.47 -26.36 11.24
C ALA A 92 0.58 -26.21 9.72
N GLN A 93 -0.54 -26.32 8.98
CA GLN A 93 -0.50 -26.22 7.51
C GLN A 93 -0.82 -24.82 6.99
N ALA A 94 -1.04 -23.87 7.88
CA ALA A 94 -1.39 -22.51 7.49
C ALA A 94 -0.25 -21.86 6.69
N ARG A 95 -0.65 -21.03 5.74
CA ARG A 95 0.29 -20.29 4.88
C ARG A 95 0.18 -18.79 5.14
N MET A 96 1.24 -18.07 4.78
CA MET A 96 1.19 -16.62 4.75
C MET A 96 1.53 -16.14 3.34
N LEU A 97 0.76 -15.16 2.86
CA LEU A 97 1.01 -14.50 1.58
C LEU A 97 1.27 -13.03 1.85
N GLU A 98 2.48 -12.57 1.57
CA GLU A 98 2.85 -11.16 1.65
C GLU A 98 2.79 -10.56 0.25
N LEU A 99 2.06 -9.46 0.09
CA LEU A 99 1.99 -8.72 -1.16
C LEU A 99 3.02 -7.59 -1.11
N GLY A 100 3.97 -7.61 -2.05
CA GLY A 100 5.01 -6.58 -2.09
C GLY A 100 6.01 -6.72 -0.95
N GLY A 101 7.13 -7.37 -1.21
CA GLY A 101 8.09 -7.72 -0.16
C GLY A 101 9.11 -6.64 0.22
N GLY A 102 9.15 -5.51 -0.50
CA GLY A 102 10.14 -4.46 -0.23
C GLY A 102 11.56 -5.01 -0.28
N THR A 103 12.37 -4.68 0.74
CA THR A 103 13.74 -5.20 0.84
C THR A 103 13.81 -6.60 1.42
N GLY A 104 12.69 -7.17 1.87
CA GLY A 104 12.67 -8.42 2.63
C GLY A 104 12.73 -8.21 4.14
N ALA A 105 12.80 -6.97 4.58
CA ALA A 105 12.93 -6.66 6.02
C ALA A 105 11.72 -7.18 6.81
N PHE A 106 10.51 -7.03 6.27
CA PHE A 106 9.31 -7.50 6.95
C PHE A 106 9.33 -9.02 7.10
N ALA A 107 9.57 -9.74 5.99
CA ALA A 107 9.57 -11.20 6.01
C ALA A 107 10.60 -11.72 7.02
N GLU A 108 11.80 -11.14 7.02
CA GLU A 108 12.84 -11.52 7.96
C GLU A 108 12.35 -11.36 9.41
N ALA A 109 11.87 -10.17 9.75
CA ALA A 109 11.52 -9.86 11.13
C ALA A 109 10.27 -10.61 11.60
N VAL A 110 9.26 -10.73 10.72
CA VAL A 110 8.02 -11.41 11.12
C VAL A 110 8.26 -12.90 11.32
N LEU A 111 9.08 -13.53 10.47
CA LEU A 111 9.38 -14.97 10.62
C LEU A 111 10.16 -15.23 11.90
N LEU A 112 11.13 -14.39 12.21
CA LEU A 112 11.88 -14.54 13.47
C LEU A 112 10.96 -14.43 14.68
N ARG A 113 10.05 -13.46 14.66
CA ARG A 113 9.14 -13.27 15.79
C ARG A 113 8.10 -14.41 15.87
N LEU A 114 7.54 -14.84 14.73
CA LEU A 114 6.60 -15.97 14.73
C LEU A 114 7.28 -17.26 15.23
N ALA A 115 8.56 -17.43 14.93
CA ALA A 115 9.32 -18.58 15.48
C ALA A 115 9.38 -18.51 17.00
N GLU A 116 9.66 -17.32 17.55
CA GLU A 116 9.70 -17.12 19.01
C GLU A 116 8.34 -17.42 19.65
N LEU A 117 7.26 -17.14 18.93
CA LEU A 117 5.89 -17.35 19.40
C LEU A 117 5.35 -18.75 19.12
N ASP A 118 6.14 -19.61 18.52
CA ASP A 118 5.74 -20.97 18.11
C ASP A 118 4.49 -20.93 17.20
N ALA A 119 4.49 -19.98 16.25
CA ALA A 119 3.34 -19.73 15.38
C ALA A 119 3.74 -19.59 13.92
N LEU A 120 4.77 -20.33 13.49
CA LEU A 120 5.26 -20.26 12.12
C LEU A 120 4.24 -20.83 11.12
N PRO A 121 4.02 -20.15 9.98
CA PRO A 121 3.28 -20.77 8.89
C PRO A 121 4.13 -21.89 8.26
N ALA A 122 3.47 -22.88 7.66
CA ALA A 122 4.16 -23.92 6.92
C ALA A 122 4.90 -23.34 5.71
N ARG A 123 4.31 -22.32 5.09
CA ARG A 123 4.84 -21.68 3.89
C ARG A 123 4.64 -20.18 4.00
N TYR A 124 5.65 -19.41 3.60
CA TYR A 124 5.61 -17.96 3.51
C TYR A 124 5.85 -17.58 2.06
N ALA A 125 4.82 -17.13 1.37
CA ALA A 125 4.92 -16.76 -0.04
C ALA A 125 4.99 -15.25 -0.17
N ILE A 126 5.90 -14.78 -1.03
CA ILE A 126 6.01 -13.35 -1.34
C ILE A 126 5.58 -13.17 -2.80
N LEU A 127 4.59 -12.31 -3.02
CA LEU A 127 4.17 -11.92 -4.35
C LEU A 127 4.87 -10.60 -4.67
N GLU A 128 5.93 -10.66 -5.47
CA GLU A 128 6.75 -9.51 -5.80
C GLU A 128 6.94 -9.46 -7.31
N PRO A 129 6.29 -8.51 -8.00
CA PRO A 129 6.44 -8.43 -9.46
C PRO A 129 7.83 -7.98 -9.92
N SER A 130 8.58 -7.26 -9.08
CA SER A 130 9.90 -6.75 -9.45
C SER A 130 10.97 -7.84 -9.31
N ALA A 131 11.59 -8.21 -10.43
CA ALA A 131 12.67 -9.20 -10.42
C ALA A 131 13.86 -8.74 -9.57
N ASP A 132 14.17 -7.44 -9.62
CA ASP A 132 15.27 -6.87 -8.84
C ASP A 132 15.00 -6.99 -7.34
N LEU A 133 13.77 -6.64 -6.92
CA LEU A 133 13.40 -6.75 -5.51
C LEU A 133 13.36 -8.21 -5.06
N ARG A 134 12.85 -9.14 -5.89
CA ARG A 134 12.89 -10.57 -5.58
C ARG A 134 14.30 -11.03 -5.28
N GLU A 135 15.24 -10.66 -6.14
CA GLU A 135 16.63 -11.08 -5.95
C GLU A 135 17.20 -10.57 -4.63
N ARG A 136 16.93 -9.31 -4.31
CA ARG A 136 17.37 -8.72 -3.04
C ARG A 136 16.72 -9.41 -1.85
N GLN A 137 15.44 -9.69 -1.95
CA GLN A 137 14.72 -10.41 -0.90
C GLN A 137 15.32 -11.79 -0.68
N GLN A 138 15.59 -12.52 -1.77
CA GLN A 138 16.20 -13.85 -1.68
C GLN A 138 17.56 -13.80 -1.00
N GLN A 139 18.40 -12.85 -1.42
CA GLN A 139 19.73 -12.70 -0.84
C GLN A 139 19.65 -12.37 0.65
N ARG A 140 18.80 -11.42 1.01
CA ARG A 140 18.66 -10.99 2.40
C ARG A 140 18.19 -12.14 3.29
N LEU A 141 17.14 -12.85 2.86
CA LEU A 141 16.58 -13.92 3.68
C LEU A 141 17.54 -15.10 3.82
N GLN A 142 18.28 -15.43 2.75
CA GLN A 142 19.29 -16.49 2.83
C GLN A 142 20.41 -16.13 3.77
N GLN A 143 20.83 -14.86 3.79
CA GLN A 143 21.92 -14.42 4.64
C GLN A 143 21.53 -14.31 6.11
N ASN A 144 20.30 -13.89 6.39
CA ASN A 144 19.92 -13.45 7.73
C ASN A 144 19.01 -14.43 8.49
N LEU A 145 18.35 -15.34 7.80
CA LEU A 145 17.47 -16.30 8.48
C LEU A 145 18.16 -17.63 8.70
N PRO A 146 17.84 -18.33 9.81
CA PRO A 146 18.21 -19.74 9.92
C PRO A 146 17.71 -20.52 8.71
N ALA A 147 18.44 -21.54 8.29
CA ALA A 147 18.13 -22.30 7.09
C ALA A 147 16.72 -22.87 7.10
N GLU A 148 16.23 -23.33 8.25
CA GLU A 148 14.88 -23.89 8.36
C GLU A 148 13.79 -22.86 8.16
N LEU A 149 14.02 -21.59 8.53
CA LEU A 149 13.08 -20.51 8.28
C LEU A 149 13.14 -20.07 6.81
N ALA A 150 14.35 -19.90 6.28
CA ALA A 150 14.53 -19.53 4.88
C ALA A 150 13.89 -20.54 3.93
N ALA A 151 13.90 -21.83 4.30
CA ALA A 151 13.31 -22.89 3.48
C ALA A 151 11.80 -22.79 3.39
N ARG A 152 11.13 -22.07 4.29
CA ARG A 152 9.67 -21.89 4.23
C ARG A 152 9.27 -20.80 3.25
N VAL A 153 10.21 -19.96 2.79
CA VAL A 153 9.91 -18.80 1.96
C VAL A 153 10.02 -19.17 0.49
N ASP A 154 9.01 -18.79 -0.29
CA ASP A 154 9.11 -18.87 -1.75
C ASP A 154 8.41 -17.68 -2.39
N TRP A 155 8.62 -17.52 -3.69
CA TRP A 155 8.11 -16.38 -4.44
C TRP A 155 7.08 -16.89 -5.43
N VAL A 156 5.97 -16.13 -5.54
CA VAL A 156 4.85 -16.51 -6.41
C VAL A 156 4.56 -15.36 -7.36
N ASP A 157 3.99 -15.70 -8.52
CA ASP A 157 3.63 -14.70 -9.54
C ASP A 157 2.18 -14.26 -9.41
N ARG A 158 1.38 -14.98 -8.64
CA ARG A 158 -0.04 -14.68 -8.44
C ARG A 158 -0.49 -15.23 -7.09
N PRO A 159 -1.61 -14.74 -6.56
CA PRO A 159 -2.16 -15.31 -5.33
C PRO A 159 -2.52 -16.79 -5.51
N PHE A 160 -2.62 -17.52 -4.39
CA PHE A 160 -2.98 -18.95 -4.45
C PHE A 160 -4.40 -19.10 -4.99
N GLU A 161 -4.54 -19.90 -6.05
CA GLU A 161 -5.85 -20.17 -6.65
C GLU A 161 -6.55 -21.36 -6.00
N GLU A 162 -5.76 -22.33 -5.53
CA GLU A 162 -6.30 -23.52 -4.83
C GLU A 162 -6.84 -23.12 -3.46
N ASP A 163 -7.68 -23.98 -2.89
CA ASP A 163 -8.17 -23.78 -1.52
C ASP A 163 -7.01 -23.79 -0.54
N TRP A 164 -6.98 -22.78 0.35
CA TRP A 164 -5.92 -22.68 1.35
C TRP A 164 -6.42 -21.99 2.61
N GLU A 165 -5.63 -22.08 3.67
CA GLU A 165 -5.90 -21.43 4.94
C GLU A 165 -4.68 -20.63 5.35
N GLY A 166 -4.88 -19.45 5.92
CA GLY A 166 -3.75 -18.66 6.34
C GLY A 166 -4.05 -17.17 6.44
N VAL A 167 -3.03 -16.39 6.15
CA VAL A 167 -3.07 -14.93 6.30
C VAL A 167 -2.53 -14.26 5.05
N VAL A 168 -3.23 -13.22 4.58
CA VAL A 168 -2.73 -12.28 3.57
C VAL A 168 -2.32 -11.00 4.29
N PHE A 169 -1.13 -10.50 3.98
CA PHE A 169 -0.64 -9.24 4.54
C PHE A 169 -0.14 -8.33 3.43
N ALA A 170 -0.48 -7.03 3.53
CA ALA A 170 0.06 -6.01 2.63
C ALA A 170 0.25 -4.70 3.36
N ASN A 171 1.42 -4.09 3.18
CA ASN A 171 1.73 -2.76 3.69
C ASN A 171 2.04 -1.84 2.51
N GLU A 172 1.28 -0.76 2.39
CA GLU A 172 1.48 0.23 1.33
C GLU A 172 1.46 -0.40 -0.06
N VAL A 173 0.42 -1.19 -0.34
CA VAL A 173 0.20 -1.78 -1.65
C VAL A 173 -1.02 -1.16 -2.34
N ILE A 174 -2.08 -0.91 -1.56
CA ILE A 174 -3.33 -0.41 -2.14
C ILE A 174 -3.16 1.02 -2.63
N ASP A 175 -2.38 1.84 -1.93
CA ASP A 175 -2.12 3.23 -2.30
C ASP A 175 -1.38 3.35 -3.64
N ALA A 176 -0.74 2.28 -4.09
CA ALA A 176 -0.01 2.24 -5.36
C ALA A 176 -0.80 1.57 -6.49
N LEU A 177 -2.06 1.19 -6.25
CA LEU A 177 -2.91 0.65 -7.32
C LEU A 177 -3.32 1.80 -8.26
N PRO A 178 -3.24 1.58 -9.58
CA PRO A 178 -3.66 2.62 -10.53
C PRO A 178 -5.10 3.01 -10.28
N THR A 179 -5.31 4.28 -9.93
CA THR A 179 -6.59 4.73 -9.38
C THR A 179 -7.21 5.80 -10.28
N PRO A 180 -8.42 5.61 -10.79
CA PRO A 180 -9.13 6.64 -11.55
C PRO A 180 -9.40 7.88 -10.71
N ARG A 181 -9.32 9.04 -11.34
CA ARG A 181 -9.72 10.32 -10.74
C ARG A 181 -10.95 10.83 -11.45
N PHE A 182 -11.84 11.42 -10.69
CA PHE A 182 -13.09 11.94 -11.24
C PHE A 182 -13.23 13.43 -10.98
N LEU A 183 -14.11 14.07 -11.75
CA LEU A 183 -14.44 15.48 -11.70
C LEU A 183 -15.93 15.63 -11.90
N ILE A 184 -16.56 16.51 -11.11
CA ILE A 184 -17.97 16.88 -11.33
C ILE A 184 -18.01 18.13 -12.19
N ARG A 185 -18.65 18.03 -13.33
CA ARG A 185 -18.81 19.14 -14.28
C ARG A 185 -20.26 19.15 -14.79
N ASP A 186 -20.95 20.26 -14.58
CA ASP A 186 -22.36 20.41 -14.95
C ASP A 186 -23.22 19.30 -14.34
N GLY A 187 -22.90 18.90 -13.12
CA GLY A 187 -23.62 17.86 -12.40
C GLY A 187 -23.32 16.45 -12.87
N GLU A 188 -22.48 16.28 -13.88
CA GLU A 188 -22.13 14.97 -14.44
C GLU A 188 -20.74 14.53 -13.99
N VAL A 189 -20.52 13.21 -14.03
CA VAL A 189 -19.22 12.64 -13.65
C VAL A 189 -18.32 12.59 -14.88
N TYR A 190 -17.15 13.17 -14.75
CA TYR A 190 -16.07 13.10 -15.75
C TYR A 190 -14.89 12.35 -15.16
N GLU A 191 -14.14 11.69 -16.03
CA GLU A 191 -12.88 11.06 -15.67
C GLU A 191 -11.73 12.03 -15.97
N GLU A 192 -10.83 12.21 -15.00
CA GLU A 192 -9.64 13.03 -15.22
C GLU A 192 -8.71 12.32 -16.18
N THR A 193 -8.20 13.07 -17.15
CA THR A 193 -7.24 12.57 -18.14
C THR A 193 -5.92 13.34 -18.01
N VAL A 194 -4.89 12.77 -18.63
CA VAL A 194 -3.62 13.44 -18.87
C VAL A 194 -3.54 13.72 -20.36
N GLU A 195 -3.27 14.97 -20.70
CA GLU A 195 -3.22 15.46 -22.06
C GLU A 195 -1.92 16.22 -22.28
N LEU A 196 -1.70 16.72 -23.48
CA LEU A 196 -0.50 17.49 -23.78
C LEU A 196 -0.87 18.90 -24.20
N ASP A 197 -0.13 19.89 -23.69
CA ASP A 197 -0.27 21.26 -24.17
C ASP A 197 0.47 21.44 -25.51
N GLY A 198 0.47 22.65 -26.03
CA GLY A 198 1.13 22.96 -27.31
C GLY A 198 2.64 22.77 -27.33
N ASP A 199 3.25 22.73 -26.16
CA ASP A 199 4.69 22.53 -26.02
C ASP A 199 5.03 21.08 -25.66
N GLY A 200 4.00 20.21 -25.55
CA GLY A 200 4.20 18.80 -25.23
C GLY A 200 4.31 18.50 -23.73
N ASN A 201 3.97 19.44 -22.86
CA ASN A 201 3.96 19.20 -21.43
C ASN A 201 2.67 18.51 -21.02
N PHE A 202 2.77 17.64 -20.01
CA PHE A 202 1.59 16.96 -19.46
C PHE A 202 0.69 17.95 -18.73
N ILE A 203 -0.59 17.94 -19.06
CA ILE A 203 -1.59 18.77 -18.40
C ILE A 203 -2.81 17.94 -18.05
N ARG A 204 -3.61 18.45 -17.15
CA ARG A 204 -4.83 17.84 -16.67
C ARG A 204 -5.97 18.11 -17.67
N GLY A 205 -6.70 17.06 -18.04
CA GLY A 205 -7.90 17.18 -18.87
C GLY A 205 -9.03 16.37 -18.28
N ALA A 206 -10.10 16.20 -19.05
CA ALA A 206 -11.26 15.44 -18.60
C ALA A 206 -12.03 14.88 -19.80
N GLN A 207 -12.68 13.73 -19.58
CA GLN A 207 -13.57 13.10 -20.54
C GLN A 207 -14.78 12.54 -19.79
N PRO A 208 -15.93 12.33 -20.45
CA PRO A 208 -17.07 11.73 -19.75
C PRO A 208 -16.70 10.40 -19.14
N ALA A 209 -17.16 10.14 -17.91
CA ALA A 209 -16.87 8.89 -17.22
C ALA A 209 -17.61 7.73 -17.88
N ASP A 210 -16.97 6.55 -17.85
CA ASP A 210 -17.66 5.34 -18.28
C ASP A 210 -18.69 4.89 -17.23
N VAL A 211 -19.43 3.83 -17.55
CA VAL A 211 -20.52 3.35 -16.68
C VAL A 211 -19.98 2.94 -15.31
N LEU A 212 -18.83 2.29 -15.29
CA LEU A 212 -18.26 1.79 -14.04
C LEU A 212 -17.84 2.94 -13.11
N LEU A 213 -17.11 3.92 -13.63
CA LEU A 213 -16.69 5.06 -12.85
C LEU A 213 -17.90 5.91 -12.41
N ASN A 214 -18.82 6.16 -13.33
CA ASN A 214 -20.04 6.91 -13.00
C ASN A 214 -20.79 6.21 -11.87
N GLY A 215 -20.99 4.91 -11.98
CA GLY A 215 -21.71 4.14 -10.95
C GLY A 215 -21.01 4.20 -9.60
N ALA A 216 -19.66 4.12 -9.60
CA ALA A 216 -18.90 4.20 -8.36
C ALA A 216 -19.06 5.56 -7.68
N VAL A 217 -18.99 6.65 -8.45
CA VAL A 217 -19.14 8.00 -7.88
C VAL A 217 -20.57 8.20 -7.34
N ARG A 218 -21.59 7.76 -8.08
CA ARG A 218 -22.97 7.88 -7.60
C ARG A 218 -23.20 7.04 -6.34
N HIS A 219 -22.53 5.89 -6.22
CA HIS A 219 -22.58 5.08 -5.00
C HIS A 219 -22.00 5.88 -3.80
N LEU A 220 -20.90 6.59 -4.00
CA LEU A 220 -20.32 7.43 -2.95
C LEU A 220 -21.32 8.50 -2.50
N GLU A 221 -21.98 9.16 -3.45
CA GLU A 221 -22.96 10.19 -3.13
C GLU A 221 -24.13 9.63 -2.31
N ARG A 222 -24.59 8.45 -2.67
CA ARG A 222 -25.69 7.80 -1.92
C ARG A 222 -25.25 7.46 -0.49
N TYR A 223 -24.04 6.95 -0.34
CA TYR A 223 -23.49 6.64 0.99
C TYR A 223 -23.37 7.91 1.84
N LEU A 224 -22.85 8.98 1.24
CA LEU A 224 -22.61 10.24 1.94
C LEU A 224 -23.90 11.06 2.11
N GLU A 225 -24.98 10.65 1.45
CA GLU A 225 -26.27 11.34 1.45
C GLU A 225 -26.15 12.78 0.98
N LYS A 226 -25.25 13.03 0.03
CA LYS A 226 -24.98 14.38 -0.48
C LYS A 226 -24.29 14.28 -1.84
N PRO A 227 -24.75 15.05 -2.83
CA PRO A 227 -24.03 15.12 -4.11
C PRO A 227 -22.72 15.89 -3.94
N PHE A 228 -21.73 15.50 -4.72
CA PHE A 228 -20.48 16.27 -4.78
C PHE A 228 -20.72 17.62 -5.45
N ALA A 229 -20.01 18.63 -4.99
CA ALA A 229 -20.15 19.99 -5.51
C ALA A 229 -19.56 20.10 -6.91
N GLU A 230 -20.04 21.09 -7.66
CA GLU A 230 -19.48 21.44 -8.96
C GLU A 230 -17.98 21.70 -8.84
N GLY A 231 -17.19 21.05 -9.70
CA GLY A 231 -15.74 21.20 -9.70
C GLY A 231 -14.99 20.31 -8.73
N TYR A 232 -15.71 19.52 -7.92
CA TYR A 232 -15.07 18.62 -6.97
C TYR A 232 -14.29 17.55 -7.73
N ARG A 233 -13.06 17.31 -7.26
CA ARG A 233 -12.18 16.27 -7.81
C ARG A 233 -11.72 15.34 -6.70
N SER A 234 -11.66 14.06 -6.99
CA SER A 234 -11.10 13.07 -6.05
C SER A 234 -10.78 11.78 -6.80
N GLU A 235 -10.56 10.73 -6.05
CA GLU A 235 -10.27 9.39 -6.60
C GLU A 235 -11.32 8.40 -6.12
N VAL A 236 -11.53 7.37 -6.92
CA VAL A 236 -12.27 6.18 -6.49
C VAL A 236 -11.70 4.99 -7.25
N LEU A 237 -11.65 3.84 -6.59
CA LEU A 237 -11.08 2.63 -7.18
C LEU A 237 -12.20 1.61 -7.40
N PRO A 238 -12.92 1.68 -8.55
CA PRO A 238 -14.04 0.77 -8.78
C PRO A 238 -13.61 -0.70 -8.87
N GLN A 239 -12.35 -0.95 -9.18
CA GLN A 239 -11.81 -2.30 -9.32
C GLN A 239 -11.45 -2.95 -7.99
N LEU A 240 -11.55 -2.21 -6.87
CA LEU A 240 -11.09 -2.74 -5.58
C LEU A 240 -11.76 -4.06 -5.18
N PRO A 241 -13.08 -4.22 -5.32
CA PRO A 241 -13.69 -5.52 -4.97
C PRO A 241 -13.12 -6.68 -5.77
N TYR A 242 -12.87 -6.47 -7.06
CA TYR A 242 -12.29 -7.52 -7.92
C TYR A 242 -10.84 -7.81 -7.53
N TRP A 243 -10.07 -6.77 -7.22
CA TRP A 243 -8.70 -6.92 -6.76
C TRP A 243 -8.64 -7.74 -5.47
N LEU A 244 -9.48 -7.38 -4.49
CA LEU A 244 -9.47 -8.07 -3.21
C LEU A 244 -9.90 -9.53 -3.38
N GLN A 245 -10.90 -9.79 -4.22
CA GLN A 245 -11.35 -11.13 -4.52
C GLN A 245 -10.22 -11.96 -5.14
N ALA A 246 -9.44 -11.35 -6.04
CA ALA A 246 -8.29 -12.01 -6.67
C ALA A 246 -7.19 -12.29 -5.65
N VAL A 247 -6.93 -11.34 -4.75
CA VAL A 247 -5.92 -11.49 -3.70
C VAL A 247 -6.30 -12.60 -2.73
N ALA A 248 -7.56 -12.64 -2.30
CA ALA A 248 -8.05 -13.70 -1.42
C ALA A 248 -7.93 -15.07 -2.10
N GLY A 249 -8.21 -15.10 -3.42
CA GLY A 249 -8.10 -16.33 -4.19
C GLY A 249 -8.90 -17.46 -3.56
N GLY A 250 -8.23 -18.54 -3.22
CA GLY A 250 -8.86 -19.68 -2.57
C GLY A 250 -8.85 -19.67 -1.05
N LEU A 251 -8.62 -18.50 -0.42
CA LEU A 251 -8.54 -18.43 1.05
C LEU A 251 -9.89 -18.79 1.68
N GLN A 252 -9.98 -20.01 2.22
CA GLN A 252 -11.22 -20.54 2.78
C GLN A 252 -11.39 -20.19 4.24
N ARG A 253 -10.29 -20.08 4.99
CA ARG A 253 -10.31 -19.83 6.42
C ARG A 253 -9.06 -19.07 6.79
N GLY A 254 -9.22 -17.89 7.39
CA GLY A 254 -8.07 -17.08 7.75
C GLY A 254 -8.36 -15.60 7.82
N ALA A 255 -7.30 -14.81 7.76
CA ALA A 255 -7.38 -13.36 7.95
C ALA A 255 -6.63 -12.64 6.85
N MET A 256 -7.04 -11.39 6.62
CA MET A 256 -6.27 -10.46 5.79
C MET A 256 -6.02 -9.20 6.60
N LEU A 257 -4.79 -8.70 6.56
CA LEU A 257 -4.39 -7.48 7.24
C LEU A 257 -3.76 -6.53 6.23
N PHE A 258 -4.34 -5.34 6.12
CA PHE A 258 -3.83 -4.29 5.24
C PHE A 258 -3.49 -3.06 6.07
N VAL A 259 -2.29 -2.53 5.90
CA VAL A 259 -1.84 -1.30 6.55
C VAL A 259 -1.48 -0.32 5.45
N ASP A 260 -2.07 0.88 5.50
CA ASP A 260 -1.88 1.84 4.43
C ASP A 260 -2.28 3.24 4.87
N TYR A 261 -1.92 4.24 4.08
CA TYR A 261 -2.44 5.61 4.20
C TYR A 261 -3.93 5.61 3.92
N GLY A 262 -4.69 6.32 4.71
CA GLY A 262 -6.05 6.54 4.28
C GLY A 262 -6.99 7.00 5.37
N TYR A 263 -8.25 6.95 5.00
CA TYR A 263 -9.34 7.54 5.78
C TYR A 263 -10.57 6.66 5.68
N ASN A 264 -11.50 6.84 6.63
CA ASN A 264 -12.87 6.38 6.39
C ASN A 264 -13.47 7.25 5.28
N ARG A 265 -14.58 6.81 4.71
CA ARG A 265 -15.15 7.47 3.52
C ARG A 265 -15.55 8.92 3.76
N GLY A 266 -16.13 9.21 4.93
CA GLY A 266 -16.55 10.58 5.23
C GLY A 266 -15.38 11.56 5.26
N GLU A 267 -14.26 11.14 5.82
CA GLU A 267 -13.05 11.97 5.86
C GLU A 267 -12.37 12.04 4.48
N PHE A 268 -12.38 10.92 3.74
CA PHE A 268 -11.77 10.87 2.41
C PHE A 268 -12.41 11.90 1.48
N TYR A 269 -13.73 11.97 1.48
CA TYR A 269 -14.50 12.79 0.54
C TYR A 269 -15.06 14.05 1.17
N MET A 270 -14.41 14.59 2.20
CA MET A 270 -14.84 15.84 2.82
C MET A 270 -14.78 17.00 1.81
N GLU A 271 -15.63 18.01 2.02
CA GLU A 271 -15.72 19.15 1.10
C GLU A 271 -14.39 19.83 0.85
N ASP A 272 -13.63 20.00 1.91
CA ASP A 272 -12.36 20.74 1.84
C ASP A 272 -11.27 19.96 1.08
N ARG A 273 -11.43 18.65 0.90
CA ARG A 273 -10.49 17.83 0.14
C ARG A 273 -10.96 17.77 -1.33
N ASP A 274 -11.00 18.91 -1.96
CA ASP A 274 -11.67 19.09 -3.26
C ASP A 274 -10.79 18.81 -4.47
N ASP A 275 -9.58 18.33 -4.25
CA ASP A 275 -8.69 17.84 -5.32
C ASP A 275 -8.08 16.49 -4.94
N GLY A 276 -8.73 15.76 -4.05
CA GLY A 276 -8.36 14.38 -3.73
C GLY A 276 -7.11 14.24 -2.89
N THR A 277 -6.50 13.06 -3.00
CA THR A 277 -5.43 12.62 -2.11
C THR A 277 -4.12 12.29 -2.84
N VAL A 278 -4.10 12.34 -4.17
CA VAL A 278 -2.92 11.91 -4.94
C VAL A 278 -1.72 12.78 -4.59
N ARG A 279 -0.60 12.14 -4.34
CA ARG A 279 0.68 12.77 -3.99
C ARG A 279 1.81 12.08 -4.71
N ALA A 280 2.91 12.81 -4.85
CA ALA A 280 4.15 12.26 -5.36
C ALA A 280 5.20 12.28 -4.25
N PHE A 281 6.01 11.23 -4.19
CA PHE A 281 7.11 11.10 -3.23
C PHE A 281 8.41 10.97 -4.00
N TYR A 282 9.32 11.90 -3.73
CA TYR A 282 10.65 11.89 -4.35
C TYR A 282 11.69 12.17 -3.27
N ARG A 283 12.58 11.21 -3.03
CA ARG A 283 13.66 11.33 -2.03
C ARG A 283 13.12 11.89 -0.71
N GLN A 284 12.02 11.29 -0.22
CA GLN A 284 11.36 11.64 1.05
C GLN A 284 10.64 13.00 1.03
N HIS A 285 10.56 13.66 -0.12
CA HIS A 285 9.78 14.90 -0.26
C HIS A 285 8.41 14.58 -0.84
N VAL A 286 7.37 15.06 -0.18
CA VAL A 286 5.98 14.89 -0.61
C VAL A 286 5.54 16.16 -1.34
N HIS A 287 4.93 16.01 -2.52
CA HIS A 287 4.47 17.16 -3.29
C HIS A 287 3.35 16.77 -4.25
N ASN A 288 2.82 17.76 -4.95
CA ASN A 288 1.69 17.58 -5.86
C ASN A 288 2.08 17.63 -7.34
N GLU A 289 3.37 17.74 -7.66
CA GLU A 289 3.82 17.81 -9.04
C GLU A 289 3.94 16.41 -9.65
N ILE A 290 2.80 15.78 -9.88
CA ILE A 290 2.73 14.36 -10.26
C ILE A 290 3.26 14.10 -11.66
N TYR A 291 3.30 15.12 -12.53
CA TYR A 291 3.80 14.96 -13.90
C TYR A 291 5.32 15.11 -14.00
N ARG A 292 5.95 15.49 -12.89
CA ARG A 292 7.39 15.72 -12.88
C ARG A 292 8.13 14.39 -12.83
N TRP A 293 9.14 14.26 -13.65
CA TRP A 293 10.06 13.12 -13.64
C TRP A 293 9.35 11.75 -13.62
N PRO A 294 8.56 11.43 -14.65
CA PRO A 294 7.88 10.12 -14.67
C PRO A 294 8.85 8.97 -14.46
N GLY A 295 8.47 8.03 -13.61
CA GLY A 295 9.28 6.86 -13.30
C GLY A 295 10.28 7.07 -12.16
N LEU A 296 10.53 8.32 -11.74
CA LEU A 296 11.48 8.61 -10.66
C LEU A 296 10.80 8.91 -9.34
N GLN A 297 9.49 9.02 -9.31
CA GLN A 297 8.77 9.31 -8.07
C GLN A 297 7.64 8.31 -7.88
N ASP A 298 7.34 8.07 -6.62
CA ASP A 298 6.23 7.20 -6.25
C ASP A 298 4.95 8.05 -6.24
N ILE A 299 3.97 7.64 -7.02
CA ILE A 299 2.66 8.31 -7.08
C ILE A 299 1.68 7.45 -6.29
N THR A 300 1.03 8.04 -5.29
CA THR A 300 0.12 7.30 -4.41
C THR A 300 -1.22 7.99 -4.31
N ALA A 301 -2.27 7.20 -4.07
CA ALA A 301 -3.60 7.69 -3.71
C ALA A 301 -3.96 7.06 -2.37
N SER A 302 -4.52 7.85 -1.45
CA SER A 302 -4.95 7.31 -0.16
C SER A 302 -6.02 6.24 -0.33
N VAL A 303 -6.16 5.40 0.68
CA VAL A 303 -7.12 4.31 0.68
C VAL A 303 -8.42 4.76 1.34
N ASP A 304 -9.56 4.45 0.70
CA ASP A 304 -10.88 4.56 1.32
C ASP A 304 -11.13 3.25 2.09
N PHE A 305 -10.96 3.28 3.40
CA PHE A 305 -11.07 2.07 4.21
C PHE A 305 -12.51 1.57 4.33
N THR A 306 -13.50 2.43 4.11
CA THR A 306 -14.88 1.97 3.97
C THR A 306 -15.03 1.08 2.72
N ALA A 307 -14.39 1.48 1.63
CA ALA A 307 -14.39 0.65 0.41
C ALA A 307 -13.68 -0.69 0.64
N MET A 308 -12.62 -0.70 1.47
CA MET A 308 -11.94 -1.96 1.83
C MET A 308 -12.88 -2.89 2.59
N ALA A 309 -13.64 -2.35 3.54
CA ALA A 309 -14.61 -3.15 4.29
C ALA A 309 -15.69 -3.70 3.35
N GLU A 310 -16.21 -2.86 2.44
CA GLU A 310 -17.20 -3.31 1.44
C GLU A 310 -16.63 -4.42 0.55
N ALA A 311 -15.41 -4.23 0.08
CA ALA A 311 -14.75 -5.22 -0.78
C ALA A 311 -14.54 -6.56 -0.04
N GLY A 312 -14.20 -6.48 1.25
CA GLY A 312 -14.06 -7.67 2.08
C GLY A 312 -15.37 -8.44 2.20
N MET A 313 -16.44 -7.72 2.45
CA MET A 313 -17.77 -8.34 2.54
C MET A 313 -18.18 -9.00 1.21
N HIS A 314 -17.89 -8.34 0.10
CA HIS A 314 -18.14 -8.91 -1.24
C HIS A 314 -17.36 -10.20 -1.46
N ALA A 315 -16.16 -10.28 -0.90
CA ALA A 315 -15.31 -11.47 -1.04
C ALA A 315 -15.68 -12.57 -0.03
N GLY A 316 -16.67 -12.32 0.84
CA GLY A 316 -17.13 -13.31 1.81
C GLY A 316 -16.41 -13.25 3.15
N PHE A 317 -15.80 -12.12 3.47
CA PHE A 317 -15.10 -11.91 4.74
C PHE A 317 -15.90 -10.96 5.63
N GLU A 318 -15.68 -11.08 6.93
CA GLU A 318 -16.21 -10.13 7.92
C GLU A 318 -15.12 -9.14 8.31
N LEU A 319 -15.53 -7.94 8.69
CA LEU A 319 -14.60 -6.95 9.23
C LEU A 319 -14.18 -7.38 10.64
N ALA A 320 -12.89 -7.61 10.86
CA ALA A 320 -12.37 -7.92 12.19
C ALA A 320 -12.11 -6.65 13.00
N GLY A 321 -11.64 -5.59 12.32
CA GLY A 321 -11.38 -4.33 13.00
C GLY A 321 -10.73 -3.32 12.10
N TYR A 322 -10.68 -2.08 12.59
CA TYR A 322 -10.10 -0.94 11.89
C TYR A 322 -9.60 0.06 12.91
N CYS A 323 -8.35 0.45 12.83
CA CYS A 323 -7.79 1.41 13.79
C CYS A 323 -6.58 2.10 13.18
N SER A 324 -6.07 3.12 13.90
CA SER A 324 -4.82 3.77 13.49
C SER A 324 -3.65 2.79 13.64
N GLN A 325 -2.59 3.02 12.89
CA GLN A 325 -1.37 2.23 13.02
C GLN A 325 -0.84 2.28 14.46
N ALA A 326 -0.85 3.45 15.09
CA ALA A 326 -0.39 3.58 16.48
C ALA A 326 -1.18 2.65 17.41
N SER A 327 -2.52 2.68 17.32
CA SER A 327 -3.35 1.81 18.15
C SER A 327 -3.08 0.34 17.86
N PHE A 328 -2.93 -0.01 16.59
CA PHE A 328 -2.68 -1.40 16.22
C PHE A 328 -1.36 -1.91 16.80
N LEU A 329 -0.29 -1.14 16.64
CA LEU A 329 1.02 -1.58 17.13
C LEU A 329 1.06 -1.63 18.66
N LEU A 330 0.53 -0.59 19.32
CA LEU A 330 0.51 -0.55 20.79
C LEU A 330 -0.38 -1.66 21.35
N GLY A 331 -1.51 -1.92 20.70
CA GLY A 331 -2.42 -2.99 21.13
C GLY A 331 -1.87 -4.38 20.89
N ASN A 332 -0.82 -4.51 20.10
CA ASN A 332 -0.22 -5.82 19.79
C ASN A 332 1.21 -5.93 20.32
N GLY A 333 1.48 -5.29 21.44
CA GLY A 333 2.69 -5.54 22.20
C GLY A 333 3.93 -4.81 21.71
N LEU A 334 3.77 -3.65 21.10
CA LEU A 334 4.93 -2.86 20.66
C LEU A 334 5.91 -2.60 21.82
N ASP A 335 5.40 -2.33 23.01
CA ASP A 335 6.23 -2.11 24.20
C ASP A 335 7.06 -3.35 24.53
N GLN A 336 6.47 -4.53 24.45
CA GLN A 336 7.14 -5.79 24.72
C GLN A 336 8.22 -6.06 23.66
N VAL A 337 7.88 -5.84 22.39
CA VAL A 337 8.83 -6.03 21.29
C VAL A 337 10.01 -5.06 21.46
N LEU A 338 9.72 -3.83 21.86
CA LEU A 338 10.76 -2.83 22.11
C LEU A 338 11.71 -3.28 23.22
N LEU A 339 11.17 -3.74 24.35
CA LEU A 339 12.00 -4.19 25.47
C LEU A 339 12.92 -5.34 25.06
N LEU A 340 12.37 -6.33 24.33
CA LEU A 340 13.19 -7.45 23.86
C LEU A 340 14.30 -6.99 22.92
N ALA A 341 14.00 -6.05 22.02
CA ALA A 341 14.98 -5.51 21.10
C ALA A 341 16.07 -4.71 21.85
N GLU A 342 15.66 -3.93 22.86
CA GLU A 342 16.62 -3.14 23.65
C GLU A 342 17.61 -4.04 24.42
N GLU A 343 17.17 -5.21 24.87
CA GLU A 343 18.04 -6.16 25.56
C GLU A 343 19.10 -6.75 24.65
N ARG A 344 18.87 -6.72 23.34
CA ARG A 344 19.73 -7.36 22.34
C ARG A 344 20.67 -6.39 21.65
N THR A 345 20.71 -5.12 22.07
CA THR A 345 21.50 -4.11 21.38
C THR A 345 22.21 -3.20 22.38
N ASP A 346 23.12 -2.37 21.86
CA ASP A 346 23.88 -1.41 22.66
C ASP A 346 23.10 -0.10 22.83
N GLU A 347 23.75 0.87 23.44
CA GLU A 347 23.11 2.16 23.75
C GLU A 347 22.71 2.94 22.47
N VAL A 348 23.54 2.88 21.44
CA VAL A 348 23.23 3.53 20.17
C VAL A 348 22.00 2.86 19.53
N GLY A 349 21.96 1.54 19.56
CA GLY A 349 20.82 0.78 19.07
C GLY A 349 19.53 1.10 19.81
N ARG A 350 19.62 1.32 21.14
CA ARG A 350 18.44 1.70 21.93
C ARG A 350 17.87 3.05 21.50
N ILE A 351 18.76 4.00 21.20
CA ILE A 351 18.33 5.32 20.70
C ILE A 351 17.62 5.16 19.37
N GLN A 352 18.16 4.33 18.48
CA GLN A 352 17.55 4.07 17.18
C GLN A 352 16.18 3.41 17.32
N LEU A 353 16.03 2.47 18.26
CA LEU A 353 14.76 1.81 18.52
C LEU A 353 13.70 2.79 19.01
N ARG A 354 14.08 3.70 19.90
CA ARG A 354 13.15 4.72 20.41
C ARG A 354 12.72 5.68 19.30
N ASP A 355 13.63 5.99 18.39
CA ASP A 355 13.30 6.79 17.21
C ASP A 355 12.30 6.06 16.30
N GLN A 356 12.47 4.74 16.12
CA GLN A 356 11.50 3.92 15.41
C GLN A 356 10.10 4.05 16.03
N VAL A 357 10.01 3.91 17.36
CA VAL A 357 8.72 4.01 18.05
C VAL A 357 8.06 5.34 17.74
N LYS A 358 8.82 6.43 17.81
CA LYS A 358 8.27 7.76 17.51
C LYS A 358 7.73 7.83 16.10
N LYS A 359 8.50 7.37 15.12
CA LYS A 359 8.09 7.42 13.71
C LYS A 359 6.85 6.58 13.46
N LEU A 360 6.77 5.39 14.10
CA LEU A 360 5.65 4.47 13.89
C LEU A 360 4.36 4.94 14.56
N THR A 361 4.46 5.67 15.68
CA THR A 361 3.29 5.89 16.55
C THR A 361 2.84 7.34 16.72
N LEU A 362 3.71 8.34 16.50
CA LEU A 362 3.30 9.72 16.73
C LEU A 362 2.29 10.18 15.67
N PRO A 363 1.28 10.96 16.07
CA PRO A 363 0.25 11.42 15.10
C PRO A 363 0.81 12.22 13.95
N THR A 364 1.85 13.03 14.18
CA THR A 364 2.46 13.84 13.13
C THR A 364 3.37 13.04 12.21
N GLU A 365 3.67 11.81 12.61
CA GLU A 365 4.43 10.87 11.80
C GLU A 365 3.47 9.86 11.16
N MET A 366 3.69 8.58 11.37
CA MET A 366 2.88 7.53 10.75
C MET A 366 1.68 7.11 11.60
N GLY A 367 1.69 7.44 12.89
CA GLY A 367 0.77 6.80 13.85
C GLY A 367 -0.70 6.96 13.57
N GLU A 368 -1.11 8.13 13.05
CA GLU A 368 -2.53 8.38 12.72
C GLU A 368 -2.77 8.57 11.23
N ARG A 369 -1.72 8.70 10.43
CA ARG A 369 -1.85 8.82 8.98
C ARG A 369 -2.07 7.46 8.33
N PHE A 370 -1.48 6.42 8.91
CA PHE A 370 -1.65 5.04 8.47
C PHE A 370 -2.72 4.37 9.31
N GLN A 371 -3.49 3.51 8.66
CA GLN A 371 -4.55 2.74 9.29
C GLN A 371 -4.33 1.26 9.05
N ALA A 372 -4.83 0.44 9.96
CA ALA A 372 -4.83 -1.01 9.81
C ALA A 372 -6.28 -1.49 9.72
N ILE A 373 -6.55 -2.36 8.76
CA ILE A 373 -7.86 -3.01 8.65
C ILE A 373 -7.65 -4.52 8.63
N GLY A 374 -8.45 -5.24 9.42
CA GLY A 374 -8.44 -6.68 9.45
C GLY A 374 -9.75 -7.25 8.93
N LEU A 375 -9.64 -8.27 8.08
CA LEU A 375 -10.76 -9.03 7.54
C LEU A 375 -10.58 -10.49 7.98
N GLN A 376 -11.69 -11.19 8.22
CA GLN A 376 -11.61 -12.56 8.75
C GLN A 376 -12.67 -13.44 8.12
N ARG A 377 -12.35 -14.72 8.01
CA ARG A 377 -13.28 -15.77 7.58
C ARG A 377 -13.00 -17.02 8.42
N ASP A 378 -13.99 -17.42 9.24
CA ASP A 378 -13.94 -18.63 10.07
C ASP A 378 -12.71 -18.71 10.99
N VAL A 379 -12.20 -17.55 11.39
CA VAL A 379 -11.23 -17.37 12.48
C VAL A 379 -11.63 -16.12 13.25
N ASP A 380 -11.08 -15.97 14.45
CA ASP A 380 -11.27 -14.76 15.26
C ASP A 380 -9.98 -13.94 15.22
N PHE A 381 -10.01 -12.82 14.50
CA PHE A 381 -8.92 -11.86 14.40
C PHE A 381 -9.25 -10.57 15.17
N GLU A 382 -10.43 -10.49 15.77
CA GLU A 382 -10.87 -9.30 16.49
C GLU A 382 -9.95 -8.91 17.65
N PRO A 383 -9.34 -9.87 18.38
CA PRO A 383 -8.45 -9.45 19.48
C PRO A 383 -7.30 -8.54 19.07
N ALA A 384 -6.86 -8.60 17.82
CA ALA A 384 -5.79 -7.70 17.33
C ALA A 384 -6.23 -6.24 17.31
N PHE A 385 -7.53 -5.96 17.37
CA PHE A 385 -8.09 -4.61 17.26
C PHE A 385 -8.76 -4.12 18.55
N GLU A 386 -8.50 -4.78 19.68
CA GLU A 386 -9.12 -4.38 20.95
C GLU A 386 -8.79 -2.94 21.34
N LEU A 387 -7.57 -2.48 21.03
CA LEU A 387 -7.18 -1.11 21.34
C LEU A 387 -7.54 -0.19 20.18
N GLY A 388 -8.46 0.74 20.43
CA GLY A 388 -8.73 1.82 19.51
C GLY A 388 -9.53 1.45 18.26
N ASP A 389 -10.33 0.40 18.32
CA ASP A 389 -11.15 -0.01 17.17
C ASP A 389 -12.12 1.10 16.76
N LEU A 390 -12.06 1.48 15.49
CA LEU A 390 -12.89 2.52 14.89
C LEU A 390 -13.80 1.93 13.79
N SER A 391 -14.08 0.64 13.83
CA SER A 391 -14.93 -0.03 12.81
C SER A 391 -16.27 0.66 12.64
N TRP A 392 -16.78 1.27 13.72
CA TRP A 392 -18.06 1.98 13.67
C TRP A 392 -18.04 3.19 12.74
N ARG A 393 -16.86 3.64 12.32
CA ARG A 393 -16.72 4.77 11.38
C ARG A 393 -16.79 4.32 9.92
N LEU A 394 -16.68 3.04 9.65
CA LEU A 394 -16.72 2.52 8.28
C LEU A 394 -18.19 2.20 7.84
#